data_c4326a82b20bfc33d31afa7b5aa57d0c
#
_entry.id   c4326a82b20bfc33d31afa7b5aa57d0c
#
_cell.length_a   1.000
_cell.length_b   1.000
_cell.length_c   1.000
_cell.angle_alpha   90.00
_cell.angle_beta   90.00
_cell.angle_gamma   90.00
#
_symmetry.space_group_name_H-M   'P 1'
#
loop_
_entity.id
_entity.type
_entity.pdbx_description
1 polymer ?
#
loop_
_entity_poly.entity_id
_entity_poly.type
_entity_poly.pdbx_seq_one_letter_code
_entity_poly.pdbx_strand_id
1 'polypeptide(L)'
;MRFLTLAAAAAIAALSTAAQSADIKIICSNGFHAVMQELGPQFERATGHKLVVSYGLAAVLGKQIEGGESFDLTILAPPQIDALLKQGKIAADSRTVLARSGMGVMVRSGAPKPDISTVDAFKRALVNAKSIAFPPQGQSGIYLVGLIERLGLTEALRTKMMPIANGPMTGETVARGEAELGITPIGELLAVKGVALVGPLPAEVQNYIVQTAGVSAAAAQGAAARDFLKFLMAPANTHVIVEKGMEPGA
;
A
#
# COMPACT_ATOMS: atom_id res chain seq x y z
N MET A 1 44.78 68.30 3.44
CA MET A 1 44.39 67.13 4.26
C MET A 1 43.17 66.52 3.60
N ARG A 2 43.34 65.35 2.91
CA ARG A 2 42.29 64.64 2.22
C ARG A 2 42.00 63.37 3.02
N PHE A 3 40.83 63.23 3.57
CA PHE A 3 40.33 62.03 4.21
C PHE A 3 39.73 61.10 3.16
N LEU A 4 40.37 59.95 2.89
CA LEU A 4 39.81 58.81 2.15
C LEU A 4 38.94 58.00 3.11
N THR A 5 37.64 57.97 2.84
CA THR A 5 36.69 57.04 3.46
C THR A 5 36.66 55.74 2.61
N LEU A 6 37.18 54.66 3.14
CA LEU A 6 37.04 53.31 2.62
C LEU A 6 35.63 52.82 3.00
N ALA A 7 34.75 52.63 2.00
CA ALA A 7 33.51 51.88 2.19
C ALA A 7 33.78 50.40 1.97
N ALA A 8 33.72 49.61 3.05
CA ALA A 8 33.78 48.16 2.99
C ALA A 8 32.42 47.61 2.66
N ALA A 9 32.23 47.17 1.39
CA ALA A 9 31.03 46.45 0.95
C ALA A 9 31.14 45.00 1.44
N ALA A 10 30.42 44.66 2.50
CA ALA A 10 30.24 43.27 2.94
C ALA A 10 29.27 42.58 2.01
N ALA A 11 29.80 41.79 1.08
CA ALA A 11 28.99 40.87 0.24
C ALA A 11 28.54 39.68 1.10
N ILE A 12 27.30 39.71 1.58
CA ILE A 12 26.65 38.54 2.18
C ILE A 12 26.34 37.57 1.04
N ALA A 13 27.26 36.61 0.84
CA ALA A 13 26.96 35.46 -0.03
C ALA A 13 25.89 34.59 0.65
N ALA A 14 24.64 34.76 0.27
CA ALA A 14 23.59 33.82 0.62
C ALA A 14 23.94 32.48 -0.06
N LEU A 15 24.58 31.58 0.65
CA LEU A 15 24.73 30.17 0.29
C LEU A 15 23.33 29.56 0.28
N SER A 16 22.63 29.69 -0.84
CA SER A 16 21.50 28.83 -1.16
C SER A 16 22.07 27.41 -1.20
N THR A 17 21.93 26.64 -0.14
CA THR A 17 22.11 25.19 -0.20
C THR A 17 21.03 24.67 -1.15
N ALA A 18 21.36 24.57 -2.44
CA ALA A 18 20.55 23.81 -3.38
C ALA A 18 20.39 22.42 -2.75
N ALA A 19 19.16 22.04 -2.39
CA ALA A 19 18.87 20.72 -1.90
C ALA A 19 19.38 19.75 -2.97
N GLN A 20 20.40 18.97 -2.65
CA GLN A 20 20.99 18.03 -3.61
C GLN A 20 19.94 16.99 -3.94
N SER A 21 19.58 16.87 -5.23
CA SER A 21 18.68 15.83 -5.72
C SER A 21 19.24 14.46 -5.30
N ALA A 22 18.39 13.63 -4.73
CA ALA A 22 18.73 12.29 -4.29
C ALA A 22 17.83 11.25 -4.97
N ASP A 23 18.41 10.11 -5.32
CA ASP A 23 17.66 8.92 -5.73
C ASP A 23 17.33 8.10 -4.48
N ILE A 24 16.06 8.11 -4.07
CA ILE A 24 15.58 7.42 -2.88
C ILE A 24 15.11 6.03 -3.29
N LYS A 25 15.80 4.98 -2.82
CA LYS A 25 15.42 3.59 -3.08
C LYS A 25 14.28 3.16 -2.16
N ILE A 26 13.16 2.78 -2.75
CA ILE A 26 11.96 2.38 -2.02
C ILE A 26 11.59 0.94 -2.36
N ILE A 27 11.38 0.11 -1.35
CA ILE A 27 10.81 -1.23 -1.47
C ILE A 27 9.39 -1.19 -0.93
N CYS A 28 8.39 -1.37 -1.81
CA CYS A 28 6.98 -1.10 -1.50
C CYS A 28 6.08 -2.30 -1.83
N SER A 29 5.21 -2.68 -0.91
CA SER A 29 4.18 -3.69 -1.18
C SER A 29 3.16 -3.20 -2.20
N ASN A 30 2.63 -4.12 -3.04
CA ASN A 30 1.62 -3.81 -4.05
C ASN A 30 0.38 -3.12 -3.47
N GLY A 31 0.04 -3.40 -2.20
CA GLY A 31 -1.13 -2.80 -1.54
C GLY A 31 -1.07 -1.27 -1.36
N PHE A 32 0.12 -0.65 -1.50
CA PHE A 32 0.28 0.81 -1.42
C PHE A 32 0.60 1.46 -2.77
N HIS A 33 0.65 0.67 -3.85
CA HIS A 33 1.04 1.10 -5.20
C HIS A 33 0.21 2.30 -5.71
N ALA A 34 -1.12 2.25 -5.57
CA ALA A 34 -2.01 3.30 -6.07
C ALA A 34 -1.75 4.67 -5.40
N VAL A 35 -1.42 4.69 -4.11
CA VAL A 35 -1.04 5.91 -3.37
C VAL A 35 0.32 6.41 -3.85
N MET A 36 1.29 5.50 -4.03
CA MET A 36 2.62 5.84 -4.55
C MET A 36 2.58 6.44 -5.95
N GLN A 37 1.72 5.92 -6.84
CA GLN A 37 1.55 6.48 -8.20
C GLN A 37 1.01 7.91 -8.18
N GLU A 38 0.19 8.27 -7.20
CA GLU A 38 -0.38 9.61 -7.07
C GLU A 38 0.57 10.57 -6.35
N LEU A 39 1.05 10.19 -5.18
CA LEU A 39 1.85 11.06 -4.31
C LEU A 39 3.32 11.10 -4.69
N GLY A 40 3.88 10.03 -5.25
CA GLY A 40 5.28 9.98 -5.64
C GLY A 40 5.70 11.10 -6.59
N PRO A 41 5.03 11.27 -7.75
CA PRO A 41 5.35 12.36 -8.67
C PRO A 41 5.13 13.76 -8.09
N GLN A 42 4.21 13.91 -7.11
CA GLN A 42 4.00 15.20 -6.43
C GLN A 42 5.21 15.54 -5.55
N PHE A 43 5.71 14.57 -4.79
CA PHE A 43 6.93 14.74 -3.98
C PHE A 43 8.15 15.04 -4.85
N GLU A 44 8.35 14.29 -5.95
CA GLU A 44 9.47 14.52 -6.86
C GLU A 44 9.46 15.94 -7.44
N ARG A 45 8.29 16.43 -7.86
CA ARG A 45 8.15 17.81 -8.36
C ARG A 45 8.40 18.88 -7.29
N ALA A 46 7.99 18.60 -6.06
CA ALA A 46 8.12 19.57 -4.96
C ALA A 46 9.56 19.66 -4.42
N THR A 47 10.35 18.58 -4.51
CA THR A 47 11.65 18.49 -3.84
C THR A 47 12.84 18.34 -4.81
N GLY A 48 12.59 17.93 -6.05
CA GLY A 48 13.64 17.58 -7.00
C GLY A 48 14.26 16.19 -6.77
N HIS A 49 13.91 15.48 -5.69
CA HIS A 49 14.33 14.10 -5.47
C HIS A 49 13.70 13.15 -6.49
N LYS A 50 14.27 11.95 -6.63
CA LYS A 50 13.75 10.86 -7.46
C LYS A 50 13.42 9.66 -6.59
N LEU A 51 12.28 9.00 -6.89
CA LEU A 51 11.85 7.78 -6.22
C LEU A 51 12.15 6.58 -7.12
N VAL A 52 13.05 5.70 -6.67
CA VAL A 52 13.37 4.44 -7.34
C VAL A 52 12.61 3.33 -6.61
N VAL A 53 11.44 2.97 -7.12
CA VAL A 53 10.51 2.09 -6.41
C VAL A 53 10.47 0.69 -7.00
N SER A 54 10.69 -0.31 -6.14
CA SER A 54 10.46 -1.74 -6.44
C SER A 54 9.19 -2.21 -5.75
N TYR A 55 8.31 -2.89 -6.50
CA TYR A 55 7.02 -3.39 -5.98
C TYR A 55 6.98 -4.92 -5.91
N GLY A 56 6.24 -5.45 -4.94
CA GLY A 56 6.05 -6.89 -4.79
C GLY A 56 5.12 -7.28 -3.62
N LEU A 57 5.08 -8.57 -3.34
CA LEU A 57 4.39 -9.09 -2.16
C LEU A 57 5.23 -8.81 -0.91
N ALA A 58 4.61 -8.29 0.15
CA ALA A 58 5.31 -7.89 1.37
C ALA A 58 6.21 -9.00 1.97
N ALA A 59 5.76 -10.26 1.94
CA ALA A 59 6.55 -11.39 2.45
C ALA A 59 7.81 -11.66 1.61
N VAL A 60 7.72 -11.49 0.27
CA VAL A 60 8.86 -11.66 -0.64
C VAL A 60 9.86 -10.54 -0.45
N LEU A 61 9.37 -9.30 -0.44
CA LEU A 61 10.19 -8.10 -0.26
C LEU A 61 10.90 -8.09 1.12
N GLY A 62 10.21 -8.52 2.18
CA GLY A 62 10.80 -8.66 3.50
C GLY A 62 12.00 -9.62 3.49
N LYS A 63 11.87 -10.78 2.83
CA LYS A 63 12.97 -11.74 2.67
C LYS A 63 14.13 -11.20 1.83
N GLN A 64 13.86 -10.42 0.79
CA GLN A 64 14.90 -9.75 0.01
C GLN A 64 15.72 -8.80 0.89
N ILE A 65 15.06 -7.99 1.71
CA ILE A 65 15.73 -7.08 2.67
C ILE A 65 16.50 -7.89 3.73
N GLU A 66 15.94 -8.97 4.25
CA GLU A 66 16.66 -9.89 5.15
C GLU A 66 17.91 -10.45 4.50
N GLY A 67 17.86 -10.76 3.20
CA GLY A 67 18.97 -11.24 2.39
C GLY A 67 20.01 -10.17 2.01
N GLY A 68 19.81 -8.90 2.39
CA GLY A 68 20.78 -7.83 2.16
C GLY A 68 20.42 -6.84 1.06
N GLU A 69 19.20 -6.88 0.49
CA GLU A 69 18.72 -5.88 -0.45
C GLU A 69 18.76 -4.49 0.19
N SER A 70 19.42 -3.54 -0.46
CA SER A 70 19.57 -2.17 0.03
C SER A 70 18.35 -1.31 -0.28
N PHE A 71 17.94 -0.48 0.67
CA PHE A 71 16.82 0.45 0.54
C PHE A 71 17.02 1.68 1.43
N ASP A 72 16.32 2.76 1.14
CA ASP A 72 16.24 3.94 2.01
C ASP A 72 14.91 3.96 2.79
N LEU A 73 13.80 3.61 2.13
CA LEU A 73 12.48 3.47 2.73
C LEU A 73 11.84 2.14 2.31
N THR A 74 11.17 1.47 3.23
CA THR A 74 10.32 0.33 2.87
C THR A 74 8.90 0.53 3.38
N ILE A 75 7.91 0.02 2.62
CA ILE A 75 6.48 0.03 2.95
C ILE A 75 5.96 -1.39 2.81
N LEU A 76 5.79 -2.06 3.94
CA LEU A 76 5.40 -3.46 4.02
C LEU A 76 4.28 -3.65 5.05
N ALA A 77 3.88 -4.89 5.26
CA ALA A 77 2.99 -5.23 6.35
C ALA A 77 3.69 -5.19 7.72
N PRO A 78 2.96 -4.94 8.82
CA PRO A 78 3.51 -4.86 10.16
C PRO A 78 4.44 -6.02 10.53
N PRO A 79 4.12 -7.31 10.27
CA PRO A 79 5.01 -8.41 10.66
C PRO A 79 6.40 -8.34 10.03
N GLN A 80 6.50 -7.92 8.75
CA GLN A 80 7.78 -7.76 8.06
C GLN A 80 8.56 -6.57 8.62
N ILE A 81 7.90 -5.44 8.83
CA ILE A 81 8.52 -4.25 9.44
C ILE A 81 9.04 -4.57 10.84
N ASP A 82 8.23 -5.26 11.66
CA ASP A 82 8.61 -5.61 13.03
C ASP A 82 9.78 -6.61 13.06
N ALA A 83 9.85 -7.55 12.11
CA ALA A 83 10.98 -8.46 11.95
C ALA A 83 12.27 -7.71 11.56
N LEU A 84 12.19 -6.82 10.58
CA LEU A 84 13.33 -6.00 10.13
C LEU A 84 13.80 -5.03 11.21
N LEU A 85 12.87 -4.49 12.01
CA LEU A 85 13.19 -3.65 13.16
C LEU A 85 13.98 -4.42 14.23
N LYS A 86 13.53 -5.64 14.58
CA LYS A 86 14.25 -6.54 15.51
C LYS A 86 15.64 -6.91 15.02
N GLN A 87 15.85 -6.96 13.71
CA GLN A 87 17.15 -7.23 13.09
C GLN A 87 18.04 -5.95 12.98
N GLY A 88 17.57 -4.79 13.44
CA GLY A 88 18.30 -3.53 13.33
C GLY A 88 18.42 -2.98 11.91
N LYS A 89 17.62 -3.49 10.96
CA LYS A 89 17.63 -3.05 9.54
C LYS A 89 16.79 -1.80 9.32
N ILE A 90 15.86 -1.49 10.22
CA ILE A 90 15.03 -0.28 10.23
C ILE A 90 15.40 0.57 11.43
N ALA A 91 15.50 1.88 11.22
CA ALA A 91 15.71 2.85 12.30
C ALA A 91 14.50 2.85 13.26
N ALA A 92 14.76 2.67 14.54
CA ALA A 92 13.74 2.41 15.58
C ALA A 92 12.64 3.47 15.66
N ASP A 93 13.00 4.73 15.38
CA ASP A 93 12.12 5.90 15.42
C ASP A 93 11.30 6.12 14.12
N SER A 94 11.46 5.27 13.11
CA SER A 94 10.88 5.49 11.79
C SER A 94 9.68 4.60 11.48
N ARG A 95 9.36 3.62 12.34
CA ARG A 95 8.19 2.76 12.16
C ARG A 95 6.89 3.58 12.19
N THR A 96 6.18 3.62 11.07
CA THR A 96 4.98 4.45 10.91
C THR A 96 3.89 3.67 10.18
N VAL A 97 2.69 3.60 10.74
CA VAL A 97 1.51 3.08 10.02
C VAL A 97 1.03 4.16 9.07
N LEU A 98 1.04 3.87 7.76
CA LEU A 98 0.62 4.83 6.72
C LEU A 98 -0.87 4.76 6.46
N ALA A 99 -1.38 3.55 6.30
CA ALA A 99 -2.78 3.32 5.94
C ALA A 99 -3.18 1.88 6.23
N ARG A 100 -4.49 1.63 6.20
CA ARG A 100 -5.06 0.28 6.20
C ARG A 100 -6.19 0.20 5.17
N SER A 101 -6.36 -0.96 4.55
CA SER A 101 -7.45 -1.23 3.62
C SER A 101 -8.25 -2.43 4.09
N GLY A 102 -9.56 -2.26 4.28
CA GLY A 102 -10.47 -3.36 4.58
C GLY A 102 -10.61 -4.29 3.38
N MET A 103 -10.94 -5.56 3.64
CA MET A 103 -11.34 -6.52 2.62
C MET A 103 -12.69 -6.14 2.04
N GLY A 104 -12.87 -6.31 0.74
CA GLY A 104 -14.12 -6.04 0.05
C GLY A 104 -14.48 -7.08 -0.99
N VAL A 105 -15.75 -7.07 -1.36
CA VAL A 105 -16.30 -7.90 -2.45
C VAL A 105 -16.57 -7.01 -3.64
N MET A 106 -16.20 -7.47 -4.83
CA MET A 106 -16.50 -6.81 -6.10
C MET A 106 -17.28 -7.72 -7.04
N VAL A 107 -17.98 -7.08 -7.96
CA VAL A 107 -18.60 -7.67 -9.15
C VAL A 107 -18.17 -6.88 -10.38
N ARG A 108 -18.43 -7.40 -11.58
CA ARG A 108 -18.31 -6.64 -12.82
C ARG A 108 -19.27 -5.43 -12.79
N SER A 109 -18.83 -4.31 -13.30
CA SER A 109 -19.69 -3.11 -13.43
C SER A 109 -21.00 -3.45 -14.16
N GLY A 110 -22.13 -3.04 -13.56
CA GLY A 110 -23.47 -3.33 -14.06
C GLY A 110 -24.03 -4.71 -13.67
N ALA A 111 -23.24 -5.60 -13.07
CA ALA A 111 -23.75 -6.87 -12.55
C ALA A 111 -24.53 -6.66 -11.22
N PRO A 112 -25.51 -7.52 -10.92
CA PRO A 112 -26.22 -7.49 -9.64
C PRO A 112 -25.25 -7.63 -8.46
N LYS A 113 -25.46 -6.83 -7.43
CA LYS A 113 -24.67 -6.89 -6.20
C LYS A 113 -25.35 -7.82 -5.20
N PRO A 114 -24.70 -8.91 -4.76
CA PRO A 114 -25.26 -9.77 -3.73
C PRO A 114 -25.34 -9.04 -2.39
N ASP A 115 -26.29 -9.43 -1.54
CA ASP A 115 -26.32 -8.99 -0.15
C ASP A 115 -25.17 -9.64 0.63
N ILE A 116 -24.34 -8.81 1.25
CA ILE A 116 -23.22 -9.21 2.13
C ILE A 116 -23.27 -8.46 3.47
N SER A 117 -24.40 -7.91 3.86
CA SER A 117 -24.56 -7.05 5.02
C SER A 117 -24.35 -7.76 6.36
N THR A 118 -24.53 -9.07 6.41
CA THR A 118 -24.29 -9.93 7.58
C THR A 118 -23.41 -11.11 7.22
N VAL A 119 -22.84 -11.79 8.22
CA VAL A 119 -22.04 -13.02 7.98
C VAL A 119 -22.87 -14.08 7.24
N ASP A 120 -24.13 -14.27 7.59
CA ASP A 120 -24.99 -15.26 6.93
C ASP A 120 -25.35 -14.85 5.49
N ALA A 121 -25.58 -13.57 5.22
CA ALA A 121 -25.78 -13.07 3.86
C ALA A 121 -24.51 -13.24 3.04
N PHE A 122 -23.35 -12.92 3.58
CA PHE A 122 -22.05 -13.14 2.95
C PHE A 122 -21.81 -14.62 2.63
N LYS A 123 -22.06 -15.54 3.58
CA LYS A 123 -21.98 -17.00 3.35
C LYS A 123 -22.87 -17.42 2.17
N ARG A 124 -24.14 -16.97 2.14
CA ARG A 124 -25.07 -17.24 1.03
C ARG A 124 -24.54 -16.71 -0.29
N ALA A 125 -24.02 -15.49 -0.30
CA ALA A 125 -23.42 -14.87 -1.49
C ALA A 125 -22.27 -15.70 -2.05
N LEU A 126 -21.35 -16.18 -1.19
CA LEU A 126 -20.24 -17.05 -1.59
C LEU A 126 -20.73 -18.40 -2.15
N VAL A 127 -21.68 -19.03 -1.46
CA VAL A 127 -22.20 -20.35 -1.88
C VAL A 127 -22.99 -20.25 -3.19
N ASN A 128 -23.72 -19.17 -3.44
CA ASN A 128 -24.48 -18.97 -4.65
C ASN A 128 -23.63 -18.50 -5.84
N ALA A 129 -22.48 -17.90 -5.60
CA ALA A 129 -21.58 -17.47 -6.66
C ALA A 129 -21.10 -18.65 -7.52
N LYS A 130 -20.93 -18.43 -8.82
CA LYS A 130 -20.37 -19.41 -9.77
C LYS A 130 -18.86 -19.53 -9.61
N SER A 131 -18.18 -18.41 -9.33
CA SER A 131 -16.73 -18.34 -9.19
C SER A 131 -16.32 -17.14 -8.35
N ILE A 132 -15.19 -17.27 -7.62
CA ILE A 132 -14.65 -16.29 -6.69
C ILE A 132 -13.16 -16.15 -6.95
N ALA A 133 -12.74 -15.02 -7.54
CA ALA A 133 -11.35 -14.70 -7.78
C ALA A 133 -10.70 -14.08 -6.53
N PHE A 134 -9.47 -14.49 -6.20
CA PHE A 134 -8.73 -14.00 -5.05
C PHE A 134 -7.23 -14.25 -5.18
N PRO A 135 -6.33 -13.46 -4.55
CA PRO A 135 -4.88 -13.64 -4.59
C PRO A 135 -4.41 -14.52 -3.41
N PRO A 136 -4.23 -15.85 -3.57
CA PRO A 136 -4.00 -16.76 -2.44
C PRO A 136 -2.69 -16.54 -1.69
N GLN A 137 -1.66 -15.99 -2.34
CA GLN A 137 -0.33 -15.77 -1.74
C GLN A 137 -0.19 -14.42 -1.03
N GLY A 138 -1.15 -13.50 -1.20
CA GLY A 138 -1.21 -12.23 -0.49
C GLY A 138 -1.81 -12.38 0.91
N GLN A 139 -1.59 -11.39 1.78
CA GLN A 139 -2.18 -11.40 3.13
C GLN A 139 -3.69 -11.53 3.10
N SER A 140 -4.36 -10.86 2.15
CA SER A 140 -5.81 -10.92 1.94
C SER A 140 -6.27 -12.32 1.58
N GLY A 141 -5.53 -13.02 0.72
CA GLY A 141 -5.87 -14.39 0.31
C GLY A 141 -5.66 -15.39 1.41
N ILE A 142 -4.56 -15.29 2.16
CA ILE A 142 -4.30 -16.13 3.35
C ILE A 142 -5.43 -15.95 4.36
N TYR A 143 -5.83 -14.69 4.62
CA TYR A 143 -6.97 -14.41 5.49
C TYR A 143 -8.27 -15.02 4.96
N LEU A 144 -8.58 -14.84 3.67
CA LEU A 144 -9.82 -15.34 3.06
C LEU A 144 -9.92 -16.86 3.14
N VAL A 145 -8.83 -17.59 2.86
CA VAL A 145 -8.81 -19.05 2.97
C VAL A 145 -9.10 -19.48 4.40
N GLY A 146 -8.42 -18.90 5.39
CA GLY A 146 -8.70 -19.18 6.79
C GLY A 146 -10.12 -18.76 7.24
N LEU A 147 -10.67 -17.70 6.67
CA LEU A 147 -12.06 -17.30 6.94
C LEU A 147 -13.05 -18.33 6.39
N ILE A 148 -12.86 -18.79 5.15
CA ILE A 148 -13.70 -19.82 4.51
C ILE A 148 -13.71 -21.09 5.34
N GLU A 149 -12.56 -21.51 5.88
CA GLU A 149 -12.43 -22.66 6.78
C GLU A 149 -13.21 -22.43 8.08
N ARG A 150 -13.02 -21.29 8.75
CA ARG A 150 -13.76 -20.95 9.99
C ARG A 150 -15.27 -20.87 9.78
N LEU A 151 -15.72 -20.49 8.60
CA LEU A 151 -17.15 -20.44 8.24
C LEU A 151 -17.73 -21.80 7.83
N GLY A 152 -16.89 -22.85 7.74
CA GLY A 152 -17.31 -24.19 7.34
C GLY A 152 -17.66 -24.33 5.85
N LEU A 153 -17.08 -23.48 4.99
CA LEU A 153 -17.43 -23.39 3.56
C LEU A 153 -16.41 -24.03 2.63
N THR A 154 -15.34 -24.64 3.14
CA THR A 154 -14.22 -25.17 2.33
C THR A 154 -14.69 -26.11 1.22
N GLU A 155 -15.51 -27.10 1.54
CA GLU A 155 -16.02 -28.06 0.53
C GLU A 155 -17.00 -27.40 -0.46
N ALA A 156 -17.89 -26.55 0.02
CA ALA A 156 -18.89 -25.87 -0.82
C ALA A 156 -18.23 -24.93 -1.86
N LEU A 157 -17.07 -24.37 -1.53
CA LEU A 157 -16.37 -23.40 -2.38
C LEU A 157 -15.18 -23.99 -3.15
N ARG A 158 -14.79 -25.22 -2.90
CA ARG A 158 -13.58 -25.85 -3.45
C ARG A 158 -13.43 -25.72 -4.97
N THR A 159 -14.51 -25.89 -5.72
CA THR A 159 -14.51 -25.80 -7.19
C THR A 159 -14.79 -24.38 -7.72
N LYS A 160 -15.10 -23.44 -6.83
CA LYS A 160 -15.47 -22.06 -7.18
C LYS A 160 -14.32 -21.06 -6.94
N MET A 161 -13.38 -21.43 -6.10
CA MET A 161 -12.23 -20.57 -5.77
C MET A 161 -11.25 -20.51 -6.95
N MET A 162 -11.01 -19.32 -7.47
CA MET A 162 -10.10 -19.06 -8.58
C MET A 162 -8.85 -18.31 -8.06
N PRO A 163 -7.72 -19.00 -7.91
CA PRO A 163 -6.47 -18.37 -7.48
C PRO A 163 -5.92 -17.45 -8.59
N ILE A 164 -5.69 -16.19 -8.26
CA ILE A 164 -5.15 -15.15 -9.15
C ILE A 164 -3.84 -14.64 -8.56
N ALA A 165 -2.90 -14.20 -9.40
CA ALA A 165 -1.55 -13.85 -8.97
C ALA A 165 -1.48 -12.66 -7.99
N ASN A 166 -2.38 -11.66 -8.15
CA ASN A 166 -2.40 -10.45 -7.31
C ASN A 166 -3.78 -9.77 -7.33
N GLY A 167 -3.96 -8.75 -6.49
CA GLY A 167 -5.24 -8.03 -6.37
C GLY A 167 -5.70 -7.31 -7.64
N PRO A 168 -4.85 -6.49 -8.31
CA PRO A 168 -5.23 -5.87 -9.58
C PRO A 168 -5.69 -6.89 -10.63
N MET A 169 -4.98 -7.98 -10.83
CA MET A 169 -5.40 -9.06 -11.75
C MET A 169 -6.71 -9.73 -11.30
N THR A 170 -6.98 -9.81 -9.99
CA THR A 170 -8.28 -10.28 -9.48
C THR A 170 -9.40 -9.37 -10.00
N GLY A 171 -9.23 -8.06 -9.92
CA GLY A 171 -10.18 -7.09 -10.46
C GLY A 171 -10.34 -7.19 -11.97
N GLU A 172 -9.25 -7.31 -12.72
CA GLU A 172 -9.28 -7.48 -14.17
C GLU A 172 -10.03 -8.76 -14.59
N THR A 173 -9.82 -9.87 -13.87
CA THR A 173 -10.53 -11.14 -14.10
C THR A 173 -12.04 -10.98 -13.94
N VAL A 174 -12.47 -10.26 -12.91
CA VAL A 174 -13.90 -9.92 -12.70
C VAL A 174 -14.40 -8.96 -13.78
N ALA A 175 -13.64 -7.95 -14.15
CA ALA A 175 -14.01 -6.97 -15.18
C ALA A 175 -14.27 -7.64 -16.54
N ARG A 176 -13.47 -8.65 -16.90
CA ARG A 176 -13.66 -9.47 -18.11
C ARG A 176 -14.83 -10.47 -18.00
N GLY A 177 -15.40 -10.65 -16.79
CA GLY A 177 -16.48 -11.61 -16.54
C GLY A 177 -16.03 -13.07 -16.45
N GLU A 178 -14.74 -13.31 -16.29
CA GLU A 178 -14.15 -14.65 -16.08
C GLU A 178 -14.41 -15.15 -14.65
N ALA A 179 -14.60 -14.24 -13.69
CA ALA A 179 -15.09 -14.54 -12.35
C ALA A 179 -16.32 -13.69 -12.01
N GLU A 180 -17.25 -14.27 -11.25
CA GLU A 180 -18.47 -13.56 -10.82
C GLU A 180 -18.16 -12.60 -9.66
N LEU A 181 -17.45 -13.08 -8.66
CA LEU A 181 -17.01 -12.28 -7.51
C LEU A 181 -15.49 -12.16 -7.48
N GLY A 182 -15.02 -11.04 -6.96
CA GLY A 182 -13.62 -10.88 -6.55
C GLY A 182 -13.54 -10.44 -5.10
N ILE A 183 -12.57 -10.95 -4.36
CA ILE A 183 -12.36 -10.62 -2.94
C ILE A 183 -10.90 -10.29 -2.71
N THR A 184 -10.63 -9.02 -2.38
CA THR A 184 -9.28 -8.47 -2.13
C THR A 184 -9.42 -7.17 -1.33
N PRO A 185 -8.34 -6.49 -0.91
CA PRO A 185 -8.44 -5.18 -0.26
C PRO A 185 -9.15 -4.14 -1.15
N ILE A 186 -10.00 -3.32 -0.56
CA ILE A 186 -10.80 -2.30 -1.26
C ILE A 186 -9.91 -1.35 -2.07
N GLY A 187 -8.74 -0.97 -1.54
CA GLY A 187 -7.81 -0.09 -2.26
C GLY A 187 -7.26 -0.70 -3.56
N GLU A 188 -7.13 -2.01 -3.64
CA GLU A 188 -6.75 -2.71 -4.88
C GLU A 188 -7.91 -2.79 -5.87
N LEU A 189 -9.16 -2.88 -5.36
CA LEU A 189 -10.38 -2.92 -6.16
C LEU A 189 -10.64 -1.63 -6.90
N LEU A 190 -10.56 -0.50 -6.19
CA LEU A 190 -10.90 0.81 -6.72
C LEU A 190 -9.92 1.28 -7.81
N ALA A 191 -8.74 0.68 -7.88
CA ALA A 191 -7.77 0.94 -8.93
C ALA A 191 -8.13 0.32 -10.29
N VAL A 192 -9.09 -0.63 -10.34
CA VAL A 192 -9.42 -1.40 -11.54
C VAL A 192 -10.71 -0.87 -12.18
N LYS A 193 -10.62 -0.53 -13.47
CA LYS A 193 -11.80 -0.14 -14.27
C LYS A 193 -12.64 -1.37 -14.63
N GLY A 194 -13.95 -1.19 -14.70
CA GLY A 194 -14.88 -2.26 -15.12
C GLY A 194 -15.35 -3.15 -13.98
N VAL A 195 -14.99 -2.86 -12.75
CA VAL A 195 -15.55 -3.50 -11.55
C VAL A 195 -16.37 -2.52 -10.71
N ALA A 196 -17.25 -3.04 -9.89
CA ALA A 196 -18.05 -2.29 -8.94
C ALA A 196 -17.90 -2.92 -7.55
N LEU A 197 -17.58 -2.11 -6.55
CA LEU A 197 -17.55 -2.53 -5.15
C LEU A 197 -18.98 -2.89 -4.73
N VAL A 198 -19.17 -4.10 -4.19
CA VAL A 198 -20.40 -4.53 -3.50
C VAL A 198 -20.43 -3.87 -2.13
N GLY A 199 -19.36 -4.04 -1.36
CA GLY A 199 -19.17 -3.49 -0.03
C GLY A 199 -17.96 -4.10 0.67
N PRO A 200 -17.63 -3.63 1.89
CA PRO A 200 -16.68 -4.29 2.79
C PRO A 200 -17.26 -5.63 3.25
N LEU A 201 -16.40 -6.53 3.74
CA LEU A 201 -16.87 -7.72 4.45
C LEU A 201 -17.66 -7.30 5.70
N PRO A 202 -18.62 -8.15 6.18
CA PRO A 202 -19.30 -7.89 7.45
C PRO A 202 -18.32 -7.62 8.58
N ALA A 203 -18.67 -6.73 9.51
CA ALA A 203 -17.77 -6.25 10.55
C ALA A 203 -17.14 -7.38 11.40
N GLU A 204 -17.89 -8.43 11.67
CA GLU A 204 -17.47 -9.59 12.48
C GLU A 204 -16.37 -10.44 11.79
N VAL A 205 -16.29 -10.34 10.47
CA VAL A 205 -15.32 -11.07 9.64
C VAL A 205 -14.49 -10.13 8.77
N GLN A 206 -14.46 -8.84 9.10
CA GLN A 206 -13.61 -7.89 8.42
C GLN A 206 -12.14 -8.10 8.81
N ASN A 207 -11.26 -7.89 7.86
CA ASN A 207 -9.82 -7.83 8.11
C ASN A 207 -9.22 -6.63 7.38
N TYR A 208 -8.22 -6.03 8.00
CA TYR A 208 -7.52 -4.88 7.45
C TYR A 208 -6.10 -5.25 7.04
N ILE A 209 -5.76 -4.94 5.82
CA ILE A 209 -4.39 -5.01 5.33
C ILE A 209 -3.72 -3.68 5.64
N VAL A 210 -2.77 -3.72 6.56
CA VAL A 210 -2.07 -2.52 7.08
C VAL A 210 -0.78 -2.31 6.30
N GLN A 211 -0.52 -1.06 5.93
CA GLN A 211 0.70 -0.59 5.28
C GLN A 211 1.54 0.18 6.29
N THR A 212 2.72 -0.31 6.58
CA THR A 212 3.63 0.27 7.56
C THR A 212 4.95 0.60 6.89
N ALA A 213 5.44 1.80 7.12
CA ALA A 213 6.72 2.25 6.62
C ALA A 213 7.84 2.10 7.67
N GLY A 214 9.07 1.99 7.17
CA GLY A 214 10.29 2.10 7.97
C GLY A 214 11.45 2.59 7.12
N VAL A 215 12.24 3.52 7.68
CA VAL A 215 13.47 4.03 7.07
C VAL A 215 14.61 3.08 7.41
N SER A 216 15.45 2.75 6.44
CA SER A 216 16.61 1.89 6.66
C SER A 216 17.56 2.49 7.69
N ALA A 217 18.08 1.66 8.62
CA ALA A 217 19.12 2.07 9.55
C ALA A 217 20.45 2.40 8.83
N ALA A 218 20.64 1.86 7.61
CA ALA A 218 21.80 2.07 6.75
C ALA A 218 21.45 2.88 5.49
N ALA A 219 20.37 3.68 5.52
CA ALA A 219 19.91 4.45 4.37
C ALA A 219 20.98 5.39 3.84
N ALA A 220 21.29 5.30 2.56
CA ALA A 220 22.19 6.26 1.89
C ALA A 220 21.53 7.65 1.78
N GLN A 221 20.20 7.68 1.64
CA GLN A 221 19.38 8.89 1.50
C GLN A 221 18.42 9.06 2.68
N GLY A 222 18.88 8.80 3.92
CA GLY A 222 18.02 8.73 5.10
C GLY A 222 17.24 10.02 5.41
N ALA A 223 17.80 11.20 5.18
CA ALA A 223 17.11 12.48 5.36
C ALA A 223 15.97 12.62 4.34
N ALA A 224 16.24 12.42 3.04
CA ALA A 224 15.25 12.51 1.99
C ALA A 224 14.15 11.43 2.14
N ALA A 225 14.51 10.21 2.59
CA ALA A 225 13.54 9.15 2.90
C ALA A 225 12.59 9.55 4.05
N ARG A 226 13.09 10.20 5.09
CA ARG A 226 12.27 10.75 6.19
C ARG A 226 11.36 11.88 5.72
N ASP A 227 11.84 12.74 4.83
CA ASP A 227 11.04 13.81 4.28
C ASP A 227 9.92 13.26 3.39
N PHE A 228 10.19 12.20 2.61
CA PHE A 228 9.14 11.50 1.87
C PHE A 228 8.13 10.83 2.80
N LEU A 229 8.58 10.20 3.89
CA LEU A 229 7.69 9.63 4.90
C LEU A 229 6.78 10.70 5.53
N LYS A 230 7.32 11.86 5.90
CA LYS A 230 6.54 13.00 6.40
C LYS A 230 5.54 13.51 5.36
N PHE A 231 5.95 13.57 4.08
CA PHE A 231 5.08 13.97 2.98
C PHE A 231 3.89 13.01 2.84
N LEU A 232 4.11 11.70 2.87
CA LEU A 232 3.04 10.72 2.83
C LEU A 232 2.03 10.88 3.98
N MET A 233 2.50 11.28 5.17
CA MET A 233 1.69 11.46 6.39
C MET A 233 1.09 12.86 6.51
N ALA A 234 1.40 13.78 5.60
CA ALA A 234 0.92 15.16 5.70
C ALA A 234 -0.62 15.21 5.60
N PRO A 235 -1.31 15.98 6.46
CA PRO A 235 -2.77 16.10 6.44
C PRO A 235 -3.32 16.48 5.05
N ALA A 236 -2.58 17.29 4.29
CA ALA A 236 -2.92 17.66 2.92
C ALA A 236 -3.02 16.47 1.95
N ASN A 237 -2.35 15.36 2.25
CA ASN A 237 -2.31 14.16 1.40
C ASN A 237 -3.26 13.05 1.85
N THR A 238 -3.93 13.23 3.00
CA THR A 238 -4.88 12.25 3.55
C THR A 238 -6.02 11.92 2.59
N HIS A 239 -6.50 12.91 1.84
CA HIS A 239 -7.56 12.70 0.86
C HIS A 239 -7.18 11.67 -0.21
N VAL A 240 -5.92 11.62 -0.65
CA VAL A 240 -5.45 10.63 -1.63
C VAL A 240 -5.57 9.21 -1.05
N ILE A 241 -5.19 8.99 0.22
CA ILE A 241 -5.31 7.69 0.88
C ILE A 241 -6.79 7.24 0.88
N VAL A 242 -7.72 8.16 1.23
CA VAL A 242 -9.15 7.88 1.26
C VAL A 242 -9.71 7.60 -0.13
N GLU A 243 -9.34 8.39 -1.14
CA GLU A 243 -9.75 8.19 -2.54
C GLU A 243 -9.28 6.85 -3.11
N LYS A 244 -8.13 6.34 -2.63
CA LYS A 244 -7.65 4.99 -2.98
C LYS A 244 -8.29 3.88 -2.14
N GLY A 245 -9.37 4.15 -1.40
CA GLY A 245 -10.12 3.15 -0.63
C GLY A 245 -9.40 2.63 0.60
N MET A 246 -8.55 3.46 1.19
CA MET A 246 -7.83 3.15 2.41
C MET A 246 -8.25 4.11 3.54
N GLU A 247 -8.05 3.67 4.76
CA GLU A 247 -8.14 4.50 5.95
C GLU A 247 -6.72 4.97 6.32
N PRO A 248 -6.51 6.26 6.61
CA PRO A 248 -5.21 6.75 7.06
C PRO A 248 -4.75 6.05 8.32
N GLY A 249 -3.43 5.90 8.49
CA GLY A 249 -2.82 5.47 9.73
C GLY A 249 -3.10 6.47 10.86
N ALA A 250 -3.29 5.95 12.06
CA ALA A 250 -3.47 6.75 13.27
C ALA A 250 -2.10 6.99 13.94
#